data_5bf37cc75096a5468976cbc8a6297830
#
_entry.id   5bf37cc75096a5468976cbc8a6297830
#
_cell.length_a   1.000
_cell.length_b   1.000
_cell.length_c   1.000
_cell.angle_alpha   90.00
_cell.angle_beta   90.00
_cell.angle_gamma   90.00
#
_symmetry.space_group_name_H-M   'P 1'
#
loop_
_entity.id
_entity.type
_entity.pdbx_description
1 polymer ?
#
loop_
_entity_poly.entity_id
_entity_poly.type
_entity_poly.pdbx_seq_one_letter_code
_entity_poly.pdbx_strand_id
1 'polypeptide(L)'
;MPTHLVISKGTELLRVPLVSLMYVSADGNYSLVVTRDSHKTLMSLQLGQIETLISEQLGSSGSVFIRAGRGLIINTDYINYIDISKQLLVLSDCEGSRHELSASREVLVKLKEYVENTVK
;
A
#
# COMPACT_ATOMS: atom_id res chain seq x y z
N MET A 1 -12.29 -14.66 -8.68
CA MET A 1 -11.16 -13.96 -8.03
C MET A 1 -11.60 -12.57 -7.60
N PRO A 2 -11.37 -12.18 -6.34
CA PRO A 2 -11.72 -10.83 -5.92
C PRO A 2 -10.83 -9.82 -6.64
N THR A 3 -11.43 -8.77 -7.14
CA THR A 3 -10.73 -7.73 -7.91
C THR A 3 -10.78 -6.36 -7.23
N HIS A 4 -11.57 -6.25 -6.17
CA HIS A 4 -11.79 -4.99 -5.47
C HIS A 4 -11.68 -5.17 -3.96
N LEU A 5 -11.21 -4.12 -3.30
CA LEU A 5 -11.26 -4.02 -1.84
C LEU A 5 -12.41 -3.08 -1.48
N VAL A 6 -13.23 -3.48 -0.53
CA VAL A 6 -14.31 -2.64 0.00
C VAL A 6 -13.99 -2.25 1.42
N ILE A 7 -13.92 -0.94 1.67
CA ILE A 7 -13.72 -0.38 3.01
C ILE A 7 -14.99 0.38 3.37
N SER A 8 -15.77 -0.15 4.32
CA SER A 8 -17.04 0.42 4.71
C SER A 8 -17.02 0.74 6.20
N LYS A 9 -17.32 1.99 6.55
CA LYS A 9 -17.31 2.43 7.94
C LYS A 9 -18.31 3.58 8.12
N GLY A 10 -19.24 3.44 9.06
CA GLY A 10 -20.23 4.49 9.31
C GLY A 10 -21.05 4.77 8.08
N THR A 11 -21.05 6.03 7.63
CA THR A 11 -21.80 6.46 6.45
C THR A 11 -20.99 6.40 5.17
N GLU A 12 -19.72 5.93 5.24
CA GLU A 12 -18.82 5.94 4.11
C GLU A 12 -18.54 4.54 3.58
N LEU A 13 -18.39 4.44 2.27
CA LEU A 13 -17.94 3.23 1.62
C LEU A 13 -16.97 3.60 0.51
N LEU A 14 -15.79 3.01 0.54
CA LEU A 14 -14.81 3.12 -0.52
C LEU A 14 -14.63 1.75 -1.16
N ARG A 15 -14.79 1.68 -2.47
CA ARG A 15 -14.54 0.46 -3.23
C ARG A 15 -13.44 0.76 -4.22
N VAL A 16 -12.35 0.03 -4.12
CA VAL A 16 -11.17 0.32 -4.94
C VAL A 16 -10.66 -0.94 -5.63
N PRO A 17 -10.42 -0.86 -6.96
CA PRO A 17 -9.79 -1.99 -7.66
C PRO A 17 -8.39 -2.24 -7.10
N LEU A 18 -8.01 -3.51 -6.98
CA LEU A 18 -6.67 -3.88 -6.48
C LEU A 18 -5.56 -3.20 -7.25
N VAL A 19 -5.70 -3.18 -8.58
CA VAL A 19 -4.68 -2.60 -9.46
C VAL A 19 -4.54 -1.10 -9.30
N SER A 20 -5.54 -0.45 -8.69
CA SER A 20 -5.52 1.00 -8.50
C SER A 20 -4.98 1.41 -7.13
N LEU A 21 -4.90 0.49 -6.19
CA LEU A 21 -4.47 0.81 -4.84
C LEU A 21 -2.94 0.85 -4.78
N MET A 22 -2.40 2.04 -4.55
CA MET A 22 -0.95 2.25 -4.47
C MET A 22 -0.41 2.00 -3.08
N TYR A 23 -0.98 2.69 -2.09
CA TYR A 23 -0.57 2.50 -0.70
C TYR A 23 -1.64 3.04 0.25
N VAL A 24 -1.50 2.66 1.51
CA VAL A 24 -2.32 3.17 2.60
C VAL A 24 -1.36 3.62 3.69
N SER A 25 -1.53 4.85 4.18
CA SER A 25 -0.69 5.36 5.26
C SER A 25 -1.53 5.68 6.50
N ALA A 26 -0.95 5.42 7.66
CA ALA A 26 -1.61 5.73 8.93
C ALA A 26 -1.59 7.24 9.18
N ASP A 27 -2.70 7.76 9.71
CA ASP A 27 -2.84 9.16 10.07
C ASP A 27 -3.67 9.22 11.36
N GLY A 28 -3.00 9.01 12.49
CA GLY A 28 -3.65 8.89 13.79
C GLY A 28 -4.58 7.69 13.82
N ASN A 29 -5.85 7.92 14.11
CA ASN A 29 -6.87 6.86 14.11
C ASN A 29 -7.48 6.65 12.72
N TYR A 30 -6.96 7.35 11.72
CA TYR A 30 -7.45 7.29 10.34
C TYR A 30 -6.40 6.64 9.46
N SER A 31 -6.80 6.26 8.27
CA SER A 31 -5.89 5.77 7.23
C SER A 31 -6.16 6.54 5.94
N LEU A 32 -5.08 6.93 5.28
CA LEU A 32 -5.14 7.61 3.99
C LEU A 32 -4.95 6.58 2.89
N VAL A 33 -5.98 6.38 2.08
CA VAL A 33 -5.96 5.43 0.96
C VAL A 33 -5.61 6.18 -0.31
N VAL A 34 -4.55 5.78 -0.99
CA VAL A 34 -4.02 6.49 -2.16
C VAL A 34 -4.07 5.59 -3.38
N THR A 35 -4.69 6.07 -4.44
CA THR A 35 -4.91 5.32 -5.68
C THR A 35 -4.10 5.90 -6.84
N ARG A 36 -4.04 5.15 -7.96
CA ARG A 36 -3.22 5.48 -9.14
C ARG A 36 -3.52 6.85 -9.74
N ASP A 37 -4.76 7.30 -9.62
CA ASP A 37 -5.15 8.63 -10.10
C ASP A 37 -4.70 9.74 -9.15
N SER A 38 -3.86 9.40 -8.16
CA SER A 38 -3.37 10.30 -7.11
C SER A 38 -4.48 10.81 -6.20
N HIS A 39 -5.63 10.15 -6.22
CA HIS A 39 -6.71 10.47 -5.30
C HIS A 39 -6.42 9.94 -3.92
N LYS A 40 -6.72 10.73 -2.90
CA LYS A 40 -6.48 10.37 -1.51
C LYS A 40 -7.79 10.40 -0.76
N THR A 41 -8.13 9.28 -0.13
CA THR A 41 -9.36 9.15 0.66
C THR A 41 -9.00 8.84 2.11
N LEU A 42 -9.46 9.67 3.02
CA LEU A 42 -9.23 9.46 4.45
C LEU A 42 -10.39 8.65 5.02
N MET A 43 -10.07 7.49 5.59
CA MET A 43 -11.05 6.59 6.18
C MET A 43 -10.81 6.44 7.68
N SER A 44 -11.88 6.40 8.48
CA SER A 44 -11.77 6.32 9.93
C SER A 44 -11.56 4.87 10.42
N LEU A 45 -10.53 4.24 9.88
CA LEU A 45 -10.06 2.93 10.30
C LEU A 45 -8.56 3.02 10.54
N GLN A 46 -8.09 2.23 11.49
CA GLN A 46 -6.65 2.11 11.71
C GLN A 46 -6.05 1.18 10.66
N LEU A 47 -4.76 1.32 10.44
CA LEU A 47 -4.06 0.57 9.41
C LEU A 47 -4.19 -0.94 9.59
N GLY A 48 -4.14 -1.41 10.84
CA GLY A 48 -4.31 -2.84 11.12
C GLY A 48 -5.68 -3.36 10.73
N GLN A 49 -6.71 -2.53 10.84
CA GLN A 49 -8.05 -2.91 10.41
C GLN A 49 -8.12 -3.05 8.89
N ILE A 50 -7.44 -2.17 8.17
CA ILE A 50 -7.38 -2.27 6.70
C ILE A 50 -6.58 -3.51 6.29
N GLU A 51 -5.50 -3.80 6.98
CA GLU A 51 -4.71 -5.01 6.74
C GLU A 51 -5.57 -6.27 6.89
N THR A 52 -6.42 -6.29 7.93
CA THR A 52 -7.35 -7.40 8.15
C THR A 52 -8.36 -7.52 7.01
N LEU A 53 -8.91 -6.38 6.54
CA LEU A 53 -9.84 -6.39 5.42
C LEU A 53 -9.19 -6.93 4.15
N ILE A 54 -7.96 -6.56 3.89
CA ILE A 54 -7.21 -7.08 2.74
C ILE A 54 -7.09 -8.59 2.83
N SER A 55 -6.70 -9.09 4.00
CA SER A 55 -6.55 -10.54 4.22
C SER A 55 -7.87 -11.27 4.04
N GLU A 56 -8.93 -10.76 4.65
CA GLU A 56 -10.24 -11.42 4.62
C GLU A 56 -10.90 -11.38 3.25
N GLN A 57 -10.82 -10.25 2.56
CA GLN A 57 -11.53 -10.08 1.29
C GLN A 57 -10.76 -10.63 0.10
N LEU A 58 -9.42 -10.52 0.14
CA LEU A 58 -8.60 -10.79 -1.05
C LEU A 58 -7.86 -12.12 -0.99
N GLY A 59 -7.66 -12.67 0.20
CA GLY A 59 -6.91 -13.91 0.35
C GLY A 59 -5.55 -13.81 -0.36
N SER A 60 -5.24 -14.79 -1.20
CA SER A 60 -3.97 -14.81 -1.94
C SER A 60 -3.83 -13.65 -2.93
N SER A 61 -4.96 -13.09 -3.42
CA SER A 61 -4.93 -11.92 -4.30
C SER A 61 -4.39 -10.69 -3.61
N GLY A 62 -4.43 -10.64 -2.27
CA GLY A 62 -3.90 -9.54 -1.49
C GLY A 62 -2.42 -9.66 -1.16
N SER A 63 -1.74 -10.69 -1.65
CA SER A 63 -0.33 -10.91 -1.31
C SER A 63 0.61 -9.84 -1.86
N VAL A 64 0.16 -9.05 -2.84
CA VAL A 64 0.94 -7.91 -3.35
C VAL A 64 1.01 -6.77 -2.33
N PHE A 65 0.10 -6.74 -1.35
CA PHE A 65 0.09 -5.70 -0.33
C PHE A 65 0.92 -6.14 0.87
N ILE A 66 1.94 -5.36 1.20
CA ILE A 66 2.86 -5.68 2.28
C ILE A 66 2.86 -4.54 3.30
N ARG A 67 2.82 -4.90 4.57
CA ARG A 67 2.99 -3.95 5.66
C ARG A 67 4.44 -3.49 5.69
N ALA A 68 4.65 -2.20 5.45
CA ALA A 68 5.99 -1.60 5.41
C ALA A 68 6.19 -0.78 6.69
N GLY A 69 6.46 -1.46 7.78
CA GLY A 69 6.58 -0.82 9.08
C GLY A 69 5.22 -0.59 9.74
N ARG A 70 5.18 0.34 10.68
CA ARG A 70 3.97 0.59 11.49
C ARG A 70 2.92 1.43 10.79
N GLY A 71 3.35 2.28 9.88
CA GLY A 71 2.49 3.30 9.33
C GLY A 71 2.14 3.16 7.86
N LEU A 72 2.46 2.03 7.24
CA LEU A 72 2.36 1.97 5.79
C LEU A 72 2.01 0.55 5.32
N ILE A 73 1.07 0.48 4.37
CA ILE A 73 0.82 -0.74 3.57
C ILE A 73 1.07 -0.33 2.13
N ILE A 74 1.86 -1.07 1.40
CA ILE A 74 2.20 -0.74 0.01
C ILE A 74 1.78 -1.85 -0.94
N ASN A 75 1.46 -1.46 -2.16
CA ASN A 75 1.30 -2.39 -3.26
C ASN A 75 2.68 -2.60 -3.88
N THR A 76 3.23 -3.80 -3.71
CA THR A 76 4.59 -4.09 -4.16
C THR A 76 4.76 -4.05 -5.68
N ASP A 77 3.66 -4.18 -6.42
CA ASP A 77 3.71 -4.05 -7.89
C ASP A 77 4.12 -2.65 -8.34
N TYR A 78 3.98 -1.65 -7.46
CA TYR A 78 4.33 -0.27 -7.79
C TYR A 78 5.66 0.19 -7.23
N ILE A 79 6.44 -0.70 -6.63
CA ILE A 79 7.78 -0.34 -6.17
C ILE A 79 8.63 -0.01 -7.41
N ASN A 80 9.06 1.24 -7.49
CA ASN A 80 9.83 1.76 -8.61
C ASN A 80 11.31 1.96 -8.24
N TYR A 81 11.57 2.46 -7.04
CA TYR A 81 12.92 2.82 -6.63
C TYR A 81 13.06 2.73 -5.12
N ILE A 82 14.16 2.17 -4.68
CA ILE A 82 14.50 2.08 -3.26
C ILE A 82 15.92 2.57 -3.08
N ASP A 83 16.12 3.52 -2.15
CA ASP A 83 17.46 3.95 -1.73
C ASP A 83 17.53 3.81 -0.21
N ILE A 84 18.21 2.77 0.23
CA ILE A 84 18.31 2.45 1.66
C ILE A 84 19.04 3.57 2.41
N SER A 85 20.11 4.11 1.83
CA SER A 85 20.90 5.15 2.49
C SER A 85 20.13 6.45 2.68
N LYS A 86 19.21 6.75 1.77
CA LYS A 86 18.35 7.94 1.85
C LYS A 86 17.03 7.65 2.54
N GLN A 87 16.77 6.39 2.91
CA GLN A 87 15.52 5.94 3.49
C GLN A 87 14.33 6.33 2.61
N LEU A 88 14.49 6.13 1.30
CA LEU A 88 13.54 6.56 0.28
C LEU A 88 12.92 5.35 -0.41
N LEU A 89 11.60 5.36 -0.51
CA LEU A 89 10.82 4.41 -1.28
C LEU A 89 9.98 5.19 -2.29
N VAL A 90 10.08 4.85 -3.55
CA VAL A 90 9.26 5.47 -4.59
C VAL A 90 8.30 4.42 -5.15
N LEU A 91 7.01 4.75 -5.11
CA LEU A 91 5.97 3.99 -5.78
C LEU A 91 5.56 4.76 -7.02
N SER A 92 5.44 4.08 -8.15
CA SER A 92 5.06 4.72 -9.40
C SER A 92 4.38 3.72 -10.31
N ASP A 93 3.38 4.20 -11.07
CA ASP A 93 2.77 3.40 -12.14
C ASP A 93 3.44 3.69 -13.49
N CYS A 94 4.44 4.59 -13.49
CA CYS A 94 5.16 5.03 -14.69
C CYS A 94 4.25 5.68 -15.73
N GLU A 95 3.06 6.13 -15.31
CA GLU A 95 2.08 6.76 -16.19
C GLU A 95 1.50 8.03 -15.56
N GLY A 96 2.28 8.68 -14.69
CA GLY A 96 1.89 9.95 -14.08
C GLY A 96 1.69 9.92 -12.57
N SER A 97 1.53 8.74 -11.98
CA SER A 97 1.40 8.64 -10.53
C SER A 97 2.76 8.28 -9.93
N ARG A 98 3.26 9.13 -9.05
CA ARG A 98 4.55 8.93 -8.38
C ARG A 98 4.48 9.45 -6.96
N HIS A 99 4.89 8.61 -6.03
CA HIS A 99 4.85 8.94 -4.61
C HIS A 99 6.19 8.61 -3.96
N GLU A 100 6.77 9.60 -3.28
CA GLU A 100 8.02 9.42 -2.54
C GLU A 100 7.67 9.27 -1.06
N LEU A 101 8.06 8.15 -0.49
CA LEU A 101 7.73 7.79 0.88
C LEU A 101 9.00 7.53 1.67
N SER A 102 8.93 7.77 2.98
CA SER A 102 10.03 7.44 3.89
C SER A 102 9.75 6.10 4.56
N ALA A 103 10.78 5.30 4.71
CA ALA A 103 10.70 4.05 5.44
C ALA A 103 12.03 3.76 6.13
N SER A 104 11.99 2.96 7.18
CA SER A 104 13.21 2.62 7.91
C SER A 104 14.13 1.76 7.06
N ARG A 105 15.42 1.75 7.42
CA ARG A 105 16.42 0.95 6.71
C ARG A 105 16.04 -0.54 6.74
N GLU A 106 15.58 -1.03 7.87
CA GLU A 106 15.17 -2.44 8.01
C GLU A 106 14.05 -2.81 7.04
N VAL A 107 13.04 -1.95 6.95
CA VAL A 107 11.91 -2.16 6.05
C VAL A 107 12.39 -2.15 4.60
N LEU A 108 13.23 -1.18 4.25
CA LEU A 108 13.71 -1.05 2.87
C LEU A 108 14.61 -2.20 2.46
N VAL A 109 15.44 -2.73 3.38
CA VAL A 109 16.25 -3.92 3.12
C VAL A 109 15.35 -5.10 2.77
N LYS A 110 14.29 -5.32 3.56
CA LYS A 110 13.35 -6.41 3.32
C LYS A 110 12.61 -6.26 1.99
N LEU A 111 12.18 -5.06 1.68
CA LEU A 111 11.48 -4.79 0.42
C LEU A 111 12.40 -5.01 -0.78
N LYS A 112 13.64 -4.56 -0.67
CA LYS A 112 14.63 -4.75 -1.73
C LYS A 112 14.86 -6.23 -1.98
N GLU A 113 15.05 -7.00 -0.93
CA GLU A 113 15.22 -8.47 -1.03
C GLU A 113 13.99 -9.12 -1.66
N TYR A 114 12.79 -8.69 -1.24
CA TYR A 114 11.54 -9.23 -1.78
C TYR A 114 11.47 -9.03 -3.29
N VAL A 115 11.78 -7.82 -3.76
CA VAL A 115 11.72 -7.51 -5.19
C VAL A 115 12.80 -8.30 -5.95
N GLU A 116 14.01 -8.35 -5.41
CA GLU A 116 15.11 -9.11 -6.02
C GLU A 116 14.75 -10.59 -6.17
N ASN A 117 14.07 -11.16 -5.18
CA ASN A 117 13.70 -12.56 -5.19
C ASN A 117 12.54 -12.89 -6.12
N THR A 118 11.78 -11.86 -6.57
CA THR A 118 10.69 -12.08 -7.53
C THR A 118 11.17 -12.03 -8.98
N VAL A 119 12.40 -11.61 -9.20
CA VAL A 119 13.01 -11.56 -10.54
C VAL A 119 13.53 -12.95 -10.87
N LYS A 120 13.12 -13.49 -12.01
CA LYS A 120 13.57 -14.79 -12.48
C LYS A 120 14.07 -14.73 -13.90
#